data_997b59c161674fc4cae6c9143d543884
#
_entry.id   997b59c161674fc4cae6c9143d543884
#
_cell.length_a   1.000
_cell.length_b   1.000
_cell.length_c   1.000
_cell.angle_alpha   90.00
_cell.angle_beta   90.00
_cell.angle_gamma   90.00
#
_symmetry.space_group_name_H-M   'P 1'
#
loop_
_entity.id
_entity.type
_entity.pdbx_description
1 polymer ?
#
loop_
_entity_poly.entity_id
_entity_poly.type
_entity_poly.pdbx_seq_one_letter_code
_entity_poly.pdbx_strand_id
1 'polypeptide(L)'
;MENLEKAIARIKEAMPGLELLENENMSAHCSFKIGGPVRALAVPSDVSSLSKICYFLKENQLAPYILGNGTNILFPDEGLKELFIISTAKLTKMFLLPDGAIYAEAGVSLAKLASFAQQNGLKGLEFASGIPGSVGGGLIMNAGAYGGELKDAVESVVLYYLPEQRLYELTKEQCSFGYRSSLFQKMGGCVLLSAVFRLEKGNGEEIAAEMRRLNQQRRDKQPLDLPSAGSAFKRPEGNYAAALIDRAGLKGYRVGDAQVSEKHAGFVVNMGKASSHDVHRLMRDVRKKVYENSGVALEPEMIILPPDYRLEDKGPAVPLHFISSPKQEEDGQGHSGS
;
A
#
# COMPACT_ATOMS: atom_id res chain seq x y z
N MET A 1 -18.11 12.55 -15.52
CA MET A 1 -18.77 13.29 -14.38
C MET A 1 -20.17 12.79 -14.08
N GLU A 2 -21.13 12.77 -15.03
CA GLU A 2 -22.53 12.35 -14.75
C GLU A 2 -22.66 10.95 -14.13
N ASN A 3 -21.92 9.95 -14.63
CA ASN A 3 -21.92 8.60 -14.07
C ASN A 3 -21.38 8.54 -12.63
N LEU A 4 -20.40 9.37 -12.31
CA LEU A 4 -19.82 9.43 -10.97
C LEU A 4 -20.81 10.04 -9.97
N GLU A 5 -21.51 11.11 -10.35
CA GLU A 5 -22.54 11.71 -9.51
C GLU A 5 -23.71 10.74 -9.26
N LYS A 6 -24.15 10.01 -10.31
CA LYS A 6 -25.17 8.96 -10.16
C LYS A 6 -24.71 7.84 -9.20
N ALA A 7 -23.48 7.39 -9.33
CA ALA A 7 -22.92 6.36 -8.43
C ALA A 7 -22.88 6.86 -6.98
N ILE A 8 -22.38 8.07 -6.74
CA ILE A 8 -22.31 8.69 -5.41
C ILE A 8 -23.71 8.81 -4.79
N ALA A 9 -24.71 9.29 -5.55
CA ALA A 9 -26.08 9.43 -5.06
C ALA A 9 -26.67 8.08 -4.63
N ARG A 10 -26.50 7.03 -5.47
CA ARG A 10 -26.97 5.68 -5.15
C ARG A 10 -26.26 5.07 -3.94
N ILE A 11 -24.96 5.31 -3.79
CA ILE A 11 -24.18 4.84 -2.62
C ILE A 11 -24.72 5.49 -1.34
N LYS A 12 -24.98 6.82 -1.36
CA LYS A 12 -25.54 7.55 -0.20
C LYS A 12 -26.93 7.04 0.19
N GLU A 13 -27.78 6.83 -0.80
CA GLU A 13 -29.14 6.32 -0.57
C GLU A 13 -29.11 4.90 0.02
N ALA A 14 -28.30 4.00 -0.55
CA ALA A 14 -28.24 2.59 -0.16
C ALA A 14 -27.44 2.34 1.12
N MET A 15 -26.58 3.30 1.53
CA MET A 15 -25.63 3.15 2.64
C MET A 15 -25.53 4.45 3.47
N PRO A 16 -26.61 4.88 4.15
CA PRO A 16 -26.63 6.18 4.85
C PRO A 16 -25.63 6.26 6.02
N GLY A 17 -25.14 5.13 6.52
CA GLY A 17 -24.10 5.07 7.57
C GLY A 17 -22.66 4.97 7.06
N LEU A 18 -22.45 4.98 5.74
CA LEU A 18 -21.11 4.96 5.17
C LEU A 18 -20.41 6.30 5.38
N GLU A 19 -19.15 6.25 5.85
CA GLU A 19 -18.28 7.43 5.80
C GLU A 19 -17.88 7.68 4.34
N LEU A 20 -18.50 8.68 3.75
CA LEU A 20 -18.28 9.13 2.37
C LEU A 20 -18.00 10.64 2.37
N LEU A 21 -16.74 10.99 2.12
CA LEU A 21 -16.23 12.34 2.11
C LEU A 21 -16.16 12.84 0.66
N GLU A 22 -16.83 13.95 0.35
CA GLU A 22 -16.83 14.52 -0.99
C GLU A 22 -15.90 15.74 -1.08
N ASN A 23 -15.24 15.88 -2.21
CA ASN A 23 -14.25 16.95 -2.45
C ASN A 23 -13.15 16.96 -1.36
N GLU A 24 -12.72 15.76 -0.94
CA GLU A 24 -11.83 15.57 0.18
C GLU A 24 -10.37 15.76 -0.21
N ASN A 25 -9.64 16.57 0.56
CA ASN A 25 -8.24 16.86 0.31
C ASN A 25 -7.34 15.68 0.70
N MET A 26 -6.61 15.13 -0.25
CA MET A 26 -5.77 13.96 -0.04
C MET A 26 -4.53 14.24 0.82
N SER A 27 -4.16 15.49 1.03
CA SER A 27 -3.13 15.87 2.02
C SER A 27 -3.47 15.44 3.45
N ALA A 28 -4.75 15.30 3.80
CA ALA A 28 -5.19 14.76 5.09
C ALA A 28 -5.00 13.23 5.20
N HIS A 29 -4.98 12.52 4.08
CA HIS A 29 -5.00 11.06 3.97
C HIS A 29 -3.68 10.44 3.49
N CYS A 30 -2.61 11.21 3.42
CA CYS A 30 -1.28 10.70 3.09
C CYS A 30 -0.21 11.23 4.05
N SER A 31 0.85 10.44 4.22
CA SER A 31 1.96 10.79 5.14
C SER A 31 2.81 11.95 4.63
N PHE A 32 2.80 12.24 3.34
CA PHE A 32 3.55 13.35 2.76
C PHE A 32 2.88 14.71 2.99
N LYS A 33 1.57 14.71 3.35
CA LYS A 33 0.78 15.92 3.58
C LYS A 33 0.68 16.84 2.36
N ILE A 34 0.68 16.25 1.15
CA ILE A 34 0.56 16.93 -0.13
C ILE A 34 -0.58 16.28 -0.92
N GLY A 35 -1.43 17.07 -1.55
CA GLY A 35 -2.50 16.61 -2.42
C GLY A 35 -3.79 17.42 -2.30
N GLY A 36 -4.36 17.74 -3.43
CA GLY A 36 -5.63 18.43 -3.56
C GLY A 36 -6.85 17.51 -3.46
N PRO A 37 -8.05 18.02 -3.80
CA PRO A 37 -9.29 17.30 -3.60
C PRO A 37 -9.50 16.17 -4.62
N VAL A 38 -10.09 15.07 -4.14
CA VAL A 38 -10.70 14.04 -4.98
C VAL A 38 -12.22 14.16 -4.94
N ARG A 39 -12.93 13.59 -5.95
CA ARG A 39 -14.38 13.72 -5.99
C ARG A 39 -15.07 13.08 -4.80
N ALA A 40 -14.63 11.87 -4.43
CA ALA A 40 -15.15 11.20 -3.25
C ALA A 40 -14.11 10.20 -2.67
N LEU A 41 -14.11 10.11 -1.34
CA LEU A 41 -13.37 9.12 -0.55
C LEU A 41 -14.37 8.34 0.31
N ALA A 42 -14.53 7.05 0.04
CA ALA A 42 -15.35 6.14 0.83
C ALA A 42 -14.48 5.32 1.79
N VAL A 43 -14.92 5.15 3.04
CA VAL A 43 -14.22 4.38 4.08
C VAL A 43 -15.13 3.26 4.60
N PRO A 44 -15.27 2.14 3.87
CA PRO A 44 -16.08 1.01 4.29
C PRO A 44 -15.51 0.36 5.56
N SER A 45 -16.40 -0.07 6.46
CA SER A 45 -16.03 -0.73 7.71
C SER A 45 -15.90 -2.25 7.60
N ASP A 46 -16.34 -2.83 6.49
CA ASP A 46 -16.36 -4.27 6.24
C ASP A 46 -16.39 -4.59 4.75
N VAL A 47 -16.16 -5.86 4.42
CA VAL A 47 -16.11 -6.37 3.05
C VAL A 47 -17.46 -6.24 2.34
N SER A 48 -18.60 -6.38 3.06
CA SER A 48 -19.93 -6.25 2.48
C SER A 48 -20.17 -4.83 1.97
N SER A 49 -19.83 -3.84 2.81
CA SER A 49 -19.90 -2.42 2.45
C SER A 49 -19.01 -2.09 1.26
N LEU A 50 -17.77 -2.60 1.28
CA LEU A 50 -16.82 -2.43 0.16
C LEU A 50 -17.38 -3.02 -1.13
N SER A 51 -17.90 -4.26 -1.10
CA SER A 51 -18.47 -4.93 -2.28
C SER A 51 -19.67 -4.17 -2.86
N LYS A 52 -20.54 -3.61 -2.01
CA LYS A 52 -21.68 -2.78 -2.45
C LYS A 52 -21.20 -1.50 -3.15
N ILE A 53 -20.20 -0.82 -2.60
CA ILE A 53 -19.60 0.36 -3.27
C ILE A 53 -19.08 -0.02 -4.65
N CYS A 54 -18.31 -1.11 -4.73
CA CYS A 54 -17.76 -1.62 -5.98
C CYS A 54 -18.85 -1.98 -6.99
N TYR A 55 -19.96 -2.57 -6.53
CA TYR A 55 -21.11 -2.86 -7.36
C TYR A 55 -21.70 -1.59 -7.98
N PHE A 56 -22.01 -0.57 -7.18
CA PHE A 56 -22.57 0.70 -7.70
C PHE A 56 -21.62 1.43 -8.65
N LEU A 57 -20.32 1.40 -8.38
CA LEU A 57 -19.33 1.97 -9.29
C LEU A 57 -19.31 1.23 -10.63
N LYS A 58 -19.30 -0.10 -10.61
CA LYS A 58 -19.29 -0.93 -11.83
C LYS A 58 -20.55 -0.74 -12.68
N GLU A 59 -21.74 -0.66 -12.05
CA GLU A 59 -23.02 -0.37 -12.75
C GLU A 59 -22.97 0.97 -13.51
N ASN A 60 -22.13 1.89 -13.07
CA ASN A 60 -21.90 3.18 -13.72
C ASN A 60 -20.60 3.22 -14.55
N GLN A 61 -20.00 2.06 -14.86
CA GLN A 61 -18.76 1.91 -15.65
C GLN A 61 -17.57 2.65 -15.02
N LEU A 62 -17.50 2.66 -13.70
CA LEU A 62 -16.45 3.31 -12.92
C LEU A 62 -15.61 2.26 -12.18
N ALA A 63 -14.34 2.57 -11.97
CA ALA A 63 -13.46 1.83 -11.09
C ALA A 63 -12.92 2.77 -9.99
N PRO A 64 -12.79 2.30 -8.73
CA PRO A 64 -12.20 3.09 -7.67
C PRO A 64 -10.68 3.02 -7.71
N TYR A 65 -10.03 4.06 -7.16
CA TYR A 65 -8.65 3.94 -6.69
C TYR A 65 -8.64 3.37 -5.26
N ILE A 66 -7.80 2.39 -4.99
CA ILE A 66 -7.73 1.78 -3.66
C ILE A 66 -6.57 2.39 -2.87
N LEU A 67 -6.89 2.93 -1.71
CA LEU A 67 -5.93 3.58 -0.83
C LEU A 67 -5.81 2.80 0.50
N GLY A 68 -4.56 2.45 0.86
CA GLY A 68 -4.22 2.02 2.21
C GLY A 68 -3.96 3.25 3.12
N ASN A 69 -2.85 3.24 3.85
CA ASN A 69 -2.49 4.35 4.76
C ASN A 69 -1.85 5.57 4.05
N GLY A 70 -1.80 5.63 2.72
CA GLY A 70 -1.26 6.76 1.98
C GLY A 70 0.23 7.07 2.26
N THR A 71 1.03 6.05 2.56
CA THR A 71 2.43 6.23 3.02
C THR A 71 3.48 6.11 1.93
N ASN A 72 3.07 5.82 0.68
CA ASN A 72 3.97 5.70 -0.48
C ASN A 72 3.36 6.35 -1.72
N ILE A 73 2.71 7.50 -1.57
CA ILE A 73 1.98 8.15 -2.66
C ILE A 73 2.11 9.67 -2.59
N LEU A 74 2.20 10.30 -3.76
CA LEU A 74 2.09 11.74 -3.97
C LEU A 74 0.87 12.02 -4.83
N PHE A 75 -0.08 12.80 -4.30
CA PHE A 75 -1.24 13.31 -5.03
C PHE A 75 -0.93 14.69 -5.62
N PRO A 76 -1.50 15.04 -6.79
CA PRO A 76 -1.36 16.38 -7.37
C PRO A 76 -2.10 17.43 -6.52
N ASP A 77 -1.57 18.66 -6.49
CA ASP A 77 -2.17 19.79 -5.73
C ASP A 77 -3.51 20.23 -6.32
N GLU A 78 -3.67 20.12 -7.66
CA GLU A 78 -4.90 20.43 -8.37
C GLU A 78 -6.04 19.48 -8.01
N GLY A 79 -5.69 18.34 -7.40
CA GLY A 79 -6.61 17.25 -7.09
C GLY A 79 -6.97 16.41 -8.32
N LEU A 80 -7.85 15.44 -8.09
CA LEU A 80 -8.33 14.48 -9.09
C LEU A 80 -9.88 14.45 -9.02
N LYS A 81 -10.51 15.44 -9.62
CA LYS A 81 -11.96 15.73 -9.50
C LYS A 81 -12.87 14.64 -10.08
N GLU A 82 -12.35 13.70 -10.83
CA GLU A 82 -13.11 12.57 -11.39
C GLU A 82 -12.75 11.24 -10.68
N LEU A 83 -11.94 11.28 -9.63
CA LEU A 83 -11.48 10.09 -8.93
C LEU A 83 -12.38 9.77 -7.73
N PHE A 84 -12.82 8.50 -7.68
CA PHE A 84 -13.44 7.89 -6.50
C PHE A 84 -12.41 7.00 -5.81
N ILE A 85 -12.15 7.26 -4.54
CA ILE A 85 -11.21 6.48 -3.72
C ILE A 85 -11.98 5.60 -2.74
N ILE A 86 -11.55 4.35 -2.59
CA ILE A 86 -11.94 3.49 -1.47
C ILE A 86 -10.73 3.34 -0.55
N SER A 87 -10.87 3.78 0.70
CA SER A 87 -9.88 3.54 1.74
C SER A 87 -10.15 2.23 2.46
N THR A 88 -9.13 1.40 2.61
CA THR A 88 -9.22 0.15 3.38
C THR A 88 -8.91 0.34 4.87
N ALA A 89 -8.75 1.58 5.34
CA ALA A 89 -8.25 1.91 6.68
C ALA A 89 -9.10 1.34 7.84
N LYS A 90 -10.40 1.08 7.62
CA LYS A 90 -11.29 0.48 8.64
C LYS A 90 -11.39 -1.05 8.57
N LEU A 91 -10.80 -1.71 7.59
CA LEU A 91 -10.69 -3.16 7.56
C LEU A 91 -9.56 -3.59 8.50
N THR A 92 -9.85 -3.74 9.79
CA THR A 92 -8.80 -3.87 10.83
C THR A 92 -8.94 -5.10 11.72
N LYS A 93 -9.75 -6.10 11.34
CA LYS A 93 -9.83 -7.36 12.09
C LYS A 93 -8.51 -8.11 12.02
N MET A 94 -8.10 -8.66 13.15
CA MET A 94 -6.87 -9.46 13.27
C MET A 94 -7.01 -10.44 14.42
N PHE A 95 -6.68 -11.71 14.19
CA PHE A 95 -6.78 -12.78 15.19
C PHE A 95 -5.92 -13.99 14.81
N LEU A 96 -5.67 -14.88 15.78
CA LEU A 96 -5.05 -16.17 15.52
C LEU A 96 -6.08 -17.16 14.97
N LEU A 97 -5.69 -17.87 13.93
CA LEU A 97 -6.39 -19.06 13.43
C LEU A 97 -6.12 -20.27 14.33
N PRO A 98 -6.97 -21.32 14.29
CA PRO A 98 -6.79 -22.51 15.12
C PRO A 98 -5.45 -23.23 14.95
N ASP A 99 -4.82 -23.09 13.79
CA ASP A 99 -3.51 -23.65 13.45
C ASP A 99 -2.32 -22.75 13.83
N GLY A 100 -2.61 -21.60 14.46
CA GLY A 100 -1.62 -20.64 14.94
C GLY A 100 -1.13 -19.62 13.91
N ALA A 101 -1.69 -19.62 12.69
CA ALA A 101 -1.43 -18.54 11.73
C ALA A 101 -2.17 -17.24 12.13
N ILE A 102 -1.72 -16.09 11.65
CA ILE A 102 -2.36 -14.80 11.91
C ILE A 102 -3.21 -14.42 10.70
N TYR A 103 -4.52 -14.26 10.91
CA TYR A 103 -5.38 -13.56 9.96
C TYR A 103 -5.31 -12.06 10.21
N ALA A 104 -5.14 -11.26 9.17
CA ALA A 104 -5.17 -9.80 9.27
C ALA A 104 -5.83 -9.17 8.04
N GLU A 105 -6.79 -8.26 8.27
CA GLU A 105 -7.42 -7.45 7.21
C GLU A 105 -6.45 -6.37 6.67
N ALA A 106 -6.73 -5.94 5.44
CA ALA A 106 -5.86 -5.05 4.66
C ALA A 106 -5.55 -3.69 5.31
N GLY A 107 -6.42 -3.18 6.15
CA GLY A 107 -6.25 -1.91 6.88
C GLY A 107 -5.43 -2.04 8.17
N VAL A 108 -5.14 -3.24 8.65
CA VAL A 108 -4.27 -3.45 9.83
C VAL A 108 -2.92 -2.82 9.55
N SER A 109 -2.41 -1.97 10.46
CA SER A 109 -1.08 -1.40 10.29
C SER A 109 0.01 -2.47 10.48
N LEU A 110 1.10 -2.39 9.71
CA LEU A 110 2.22 -3.32 9.82
C LEU A 110 2.82 -3.34 11.22
N ALA A 111 2.86 -2.20 11.89
CA ALA A 111 3.32 -2.11 13.29
C ALA A 111 2.40 -2.88 14.24
N LYS A 112 1.06 -2.80 14.07
CA LYS A 112 0.11 -3.59 14.87
C LYS A 112 0.25 -5.07 14.59
N LEU A 113 0.41 -5.47 13.33
CA LEU A 113 0.63 -6.87 12.95
C LEU A 113 1.91 -7.42 13.62
N ALA A 114 3.02 -6.70 13.55
CA ALA A 114 4.27 -7.10 14.19
C ALA A 114 4.14 -7.19 15.72
N SER A 115 3.46 -6.23 16.35
CA SER A 115 3.20 -6.27 17.80
C SER A 115 2.33 -7.45 18.20
N PHE A 116 1.31 -7.76 17.41
CA PHE A 116 0.42 -8.91 17.65
C PHE A 116 1.19 -10.24 17.51
N ALA A 117 2.05 -10.37 16.51
CA ALA A 117 2.93 -11.53 16.35
C ALA A 117 3.85 -11.69 17.57
N GLN A 118 4.51 -10.62 18.02
CA GLN A 118 5.38 -10.63 19.21
C GLN A 118 4.62 -11.06 20.48
N GLN A 119 3.41 -10.53 20.73
CA GLN A 119 2.58 -10.88 21.88
C GLN A 119 2.19 -12.36 21.90
N ASN A 120 2.12 -13.01 20.75
CA ASN A 120 1.83 -14.43 20.59
C ASN A 120 3.08 -15.31 20.45
N GLY A 121 4.29 -14.77 20.69
CA GLY A 121 5.55 -15.50 20.59
C GLY A 121 5.86 -15.99 19.17
N LEU A 122 5.47 -15.22 18.15
CA LEU A 122 5.67 -15.53 16.73
C LEU A 122 6.72 -14.58 16.14
N LYS A 123 7.83 -15.13 15.61
CA LYS A 123 8.95 -14.40 15.00
C LYS A 123 8.82 -14.33 13.49
N GLY A 124 9.46 -13.33 12.87
CA GLY A 124 9.55 -13.15 11.41
C GLY A 124 8.90 -11.86 10.89
N LEU A 125 8.30 -11.04 11.77
CA LEU A 125 7.73 -9.72 11.41
C LEU A 125 8.40 -8.56 12.15
N GLU A 126 9.53 -8.77 12.80
CA GLU A 126 10.24 -7.74 13.57
C GLU A 126 10.60 -6.53 12.70
N PHE A 127 11.01 -6.79 11.44
CA PHE A 127 11.36 -5.77 10.44
C PHE A 127 10.19 -4.84 10.10
N ALA A 128 8.95 -5.34 10.23
CA ALA A 128 7.74 -4.62 9.85
C ALA A 128 7.27 -3.63 10.94
N SER A 129 7.77 -3.77 12.18
CA SER A 129 7.31 -3.00 13.35
C SER A 129 7.45 -1.48 13.20
N GLY A 130 8.41 -1.03 12.39
CA GLY A 130 8.63 0.39 12.13
C GLY A 130 8.22 0.86 10.72
N ILE A 131 7.71 -0.02 9.86
CA ILE A 131 7.29 0.37 8.51
C ILE A 131 5.93 1.06 8.60
N PRO A 132 5.78 2.34 8.21
CA PRO A 132 4.48 2.98 8.11
C PRO A 132 3.72 2.38 6.94
N GLY A 133 2.50 1.97 7.17
CA GLY A 133 1.66 1.38 6.13
C GLY A 133 0.69 0.34 6.69
N SER A 134 -0.19 -0.15 5.84
CA SER A 134 -1.15 -1.20 6.14
C SER A 134 -0.73 -2.52 5.50
N VAL A 135 -1.32 -3.62 5.95
CA VAL A 135 -1.14 -4.96 5.39
C VAL A 135 -1.39 -4.95 3.88
N GLY A 136 -2.54 -4.41 3.42
CA GLY A 136 -2.85 -4.37 1.98
C GLY A 136 -1.83 -3.58 1.17
N GLY A 137 -1.50 -2.35 1.59
CA GLY A 137 -0.48 -1.53 0.91
C GLY A 137 0.92 -2.17 0.96
N GLY A 138 1.25 -2.79 2.10
CA GLY A 138 2.50 -3.51 2.27
C GLY A 138 2.64 -4.71 1.33
N LEU A 139 1.58 -5.51 1.16
CA LEU A 139 1.56 -6.65 0.24
C LEU A 139 1.64 -6.22 -1.23
N ILE A 140 0.97 -5.13 -1.62
CA ILE A 140 1.10 -4.59 -2.98
C ILE A 140 2.56 -4.28 -3.30
N MET A 141 3.29 -3.68 -2.35
CA MET A 141 4.69 -3.27 -2.53
C MET A 141 5.69 -4.34 -2.10
N ASN A 142 5.24 -5.51 -1.62
CA ASN A 142 6.12 -6.45 -0.91
C ASN A 142 7.04 -5.69 0.05
N ALA A 143 6.43 -4.97 1.00
CA ALA A 143 7.15 -4.07 1.90
C ALA A 143 8.21 -4.83 2.70
N GLY A 144 9.38 -4.23 2.80
CA GLY A 144 10.51 -4.83 3.51
C GLY A 144 11.50 -3.80 4.01
N ALA A 145 12.22 -4.17 5.05
CA ALA A 145 13.30 -3.40 5.67
C ALA A 145 14.26 -4.34 6.39
N TYR A 146 15.51 -3.95 6.53
CA TYR A 146 16.52 -4.67 7.33
C TYR A 146 16.68 -6.15 6.96
N GLY A 147 16.47 -6.50 5.70
CA GLY A 147 16.62 -7.86 5.18
C GLY A 147 15.38 -8.73 5.21
N GLY A 148 14.29 -8.32 5.87
CA GLY A 148 12.99 -9.01 5.84
C GLY A 148 12.03 -8.38 4.85
N GLU A 149 11.14 -9.17 4.27
CA GLU A 149 10.07 -8.76 3.35
C GLU A 149 8.76 -9.48 3.70
N LEU A 150 7.60 -8.87 3.40
CA LEU A 150 6.31 -9.50 3.71
C LEU A 150 6.10 -10.84 3.02
N LYS A 151 6.66 -11.06 1.84
CA LYS A 151 6.62 -12.36 1.16
C LYS A 151 7.20 -13.51 2.00
N ASP A 152 8.11 -13.22 2.96
CA ASP A 152 8.73 -14.24 3.79
C ASP A 152 7.78 -14.78 4.87
N ALA A 153 6.74 -13.98 5.21
CA ALA A 153 5.79 -14.26 6.27
C ALA A 153 4.37 -14.61 5.78
N VAL A 154 3.97 -14.12 4.58
CA VAL A 154 2.62 -14.33 4.05
C VAL A 154 2.45 -15.75 3.52
N GLU A 155 1.29 -16.35 3.79
CA GLU A 155 0.86 -17.67 3.30
C GLU A 155 -0.16 -17.53 2.17
N SER A 156 -1.22 -16.75 2.41
CA SER A 156 -2.25 -16.48 1.40
C SER A 156 -2.78 -15.05 1.50
N VAL A 157 -3.40 -14.59 0.42
CA VAL A 157 -4.01 -13.25 0.31
C VAL A 157 -5.40 -13.39 -0.27
N VAL A 158 -6.38 -12.79 0.38
CA VAL A 158 -7.75 -12.68 -0.14
C VAL A 158 -7.95 -11.33 -0.78
N LEU A 159 -8.47 -11.33 -2.00
CA LEU A 159 -8.80 -10.13 -2.75
C LEU A 159 -10.21 -10.16 -3.31
N TYR A 160 -10.80 -8.99 -3.50
CA TYR A 160 -12.00 -8.79 -4.32
C TYR A 160 -11.58 -8.31 -5.70
N TYR A 161 -12.00 -9.06 -6.75
CA TYR A 161 -11.70 -8.71 -8.14
C TYR A 161 -12.87 -7.99 -8.76
N LEU A 162 -12.71 -6.69 -9.01
CA LEU A 162 -13.74 -5.78 -9.50
C LEU A 162 -14.38 -6.21 -10.83
N PRO A 163 -13.62 -6.64 -11.87
CA PRO A 163 -14.21 -7.00 -13.14
C PRO A 163 -15.23 -8.15 -13.05
N GLU A 164 -14.99 -9.12 -12.16
CA GLU A 164 -15.85 -10.28 -11.97
C GLU A 164 -16.77 -10.18 -10.76
N GLN A 165 -16.53 -9.19 -9.89
CA GLN A 165 -17.23 -9.01 -8.59
C GLN A 165 -17.17 -10.28 -7.73
N ARG A 166 -15.99 -10.89 -7.65
CA ARG A 166 -15.73 -12.13 -6.92
C ARG A 166 -14.56 -12.01 -5.97
N LEU A 167 -14.59 -12.86 -4.95
CA LEU A 167 -13.48 -13.07 -4.04
C LEU A 167 -12.57 -14.15 -4.59
N TYR A 168 -11.26 -13.93 -4.43
CA TYR A 168 -10.22 -14.89 -4.75
C TYR A 168 -9.24 -15.00 -3.59
N GLU A 169 -8.80 -16.20 -3.30
CA GLU A 169 -7.68 -16.45 -2.44
C GLU A 169 -6.48 -16.91 -3.27
N LEU A 170 -5.36 -16.24 -3.08
CA LEU A 170 -4.10 -16.51 -3.77
C LEU A 170 -3.09 -17.04 -2.77
N THR A 171 -2.36 -18.09 -3.16
CA THR A 171 -1.19 -18.52 -2.39
C THR A 171 -0.05 -17.52 -2.55
N LYS A 172 0.94 -17.59 -1.69
CA LYS A 172 2.17 -16.78 -1.76
C LYS A 172 2.82 -16.83 -3.15
N GLU A 173 2.91 -18.00 -3.75
CA GLU A 173 3.52 -18.21 -5.08
C GLU A 173 2.75 -17.49 -6.17
N GLN A 174 1.43 -17.56 -6.14
CA GLN A 174 0.55 -16.88 -7.08
C GLN A 174 0.64 -15.36 -6.97
N CYS A 175 0.98 -14.82 -5.80
CA CYS A 175 1.18 -13.39 -5.61
C CYS A 175 2.41 -12.82 -6.35
N SER A 176 3.32 -13.66 -6.84
CA SER A 176 4.49 -13.29 -7.66
C SER A 176 5.30 -12.13 -7.06
N PHE A 177 5.61 -12.21 -5.78
CA PHE A 177 6.36 -11.17 -5.06
C PHE A 177 7.80 -11.04 -5.55
N GLY A 178 8.22 -9.79 -5.74
CA GLY A 178 9.59 -9.39 -6.05
C GLY A 178 10.01 -8.16 -5.25
N TYR A 179 11.20 -7.64 -5.51
CA TYR A 179 11.66 -6.40 -4.87
C TYR A 179 10.73 -5.23 -5.23
N ARG A 180 10.03 -4.70 -4.24
CA ARG A 180 9.02 -3.62 -4.41
C ARG A 180 7.99 -3.94 -5.50
N SER A 181 7.62 -5.19 -5.64
CA SER A 181 6.76 -5.69 -6.71
C SER A 181 5.88 -6.84 -6.25
N SER A 182 4.69 -6.94 -6.84
CA SER A 182 3.77 -8.06 -6.69
C SER A 182 2.87 -8.18 -7.93
N LEU A 183 2.13 -9.27 -8.05
CA LEU A 183 1.06 -9.43 -9.03
C LEU A 183 0.05 -8.27 -8.97
N PHE A 184 -0.27 -7.81 -7.76
CA PHE A 184 -1.31 -6.80 -7.51
C PHE A 184 -1.01 -5.43 -8.13
N GLN A 185 0.26 -5.09 -8.35
CA GLN A 185 0.63 -3.86 -9.06
C GLN A 185 0.33 -3.93 -10.55
N LYS A 186 0.38 -5.13 -11.13
CA LYS A 186 0.13 -5.39 -12.55
C LYS A 186 -1.34 -5.71 -12.82
N MET A 187 -2.07 -6.16 -11.80
CA MET A 187 -3.45 -6.58 -11.86
C MET A 187 -4.38 -5.37 -11.65
N GLY A 188 -4.95 -4.86 -12.73
CA GLY A 188 -5.98 -3.83 -12.63
C GLY A 188 -7.24 -4.34 -11.91
N GLY A 189 -7.90 -3.47 -11.13
CA GLY A 189 -9.21 -3.78 -10.56
C GLY A 189 -9.21 -4.80 -9.42
N CYS A 190 -8.12 -4.95 -8.66
CA CYS A 190 -8.07 -5.78 -7.45
C CYS A 190 -8.08 -4.94 -6.17
N VAL A 191 -8.81 -5.40 -5.16
CA VAL A 191 -8.82 -4.83 -3.82
C VAL A 191 -8.38 -5.91 -2.84
N LEU A 192 -7.21 -5.74 -2.22
CA LEU A 192 -6.77 -6.64 -1.16
C LEU A 192 -7.65 -6.45 0.07
N LEU A 193 -8.16 -7.54 0.63
CA LEU A 193 -9.08 -7.55 1.76
C LEU A 193 -8.41 -8.03 3.03
N SER A 194 -7.65 -9.12 2.95
CA SER A 194 -6.98 -9.74 4.08
C SER A 194 -5.82 -10.62 3.63
N ALA A 195 -5.00 -11.05 4.58
CA ALA A 195 -3.97 -12.05 4.37
C ALA A 195 -3.84 -12.95 5.59
N VAL A 196 -3.30 -14.15 5.35
CA VAL A 196 -2.87 -15.09 6.38
C VAL A 196 -1.35 -15.06 6.44
N PHE A 197 -0.81 -14.96 7.65
CA PHE A 197 0.63 -14.95 7.90
C PHE A 197 1.01 -16.20 8.70
N ARG A 198 1.95 -16.96 8.16
CA ARG A 198 2.51 -18.14 8.82
C ARG A 198 3.91 -17.82 9.34
N LEU A 199 4.05 -17.87 10.66
CA LEU A 199 5.25 -17.45 11.35
C LEU A 199 5.79 -18.59 12.22
N GLU A 200 7.08 -18.53 12.54
CA GLU A 200 7.71 -19.48 13.42
C GLU A 200 7.54 -19.09 14.90
N LYS A 201 7.47 -20.09 15.78
CA LYS A 201 7.52 -19.83 17.22
C LYS A 201 8.88 -19.27 17.62
N GLY A 202 8.87 -18.33 18.53
CA GLY A 202 10.07 -17.68 19.06
C GLY A 202 9.87 -17.21 20.49
N ASN A 203 10.95 -16.67 21.07
CA ASN A 203 10.90 -16.06 22.39
C ASN A 203 10.38 -14.64 22.29
N GLY A 204 9.27 -14.33 22.96
CA GLY A 204 8.62 -13.01 22.91
C GLY A 204 9.52 -11.85 23.39
N GLU A 205 10.45 -12.09 24.34
CA GLU A 205 11.39 -11.07 24.81
C GLU A 205 12.48 -10.78 23.77
N GLU A 206 13.01 -11.83 23.11
CA GLU A 206 13.99 -11.68 22.02
C GLU A 206 13.37 -10.95 20.83
N ILE A 207 12.14 -11.32 20.42
CA ILE A 207 11.38 -10.64 19.36
C ILE A 207 11.21 -9.16 19.71
N ALA A 208 10.78 -8.85 20.93
CA ALA A 208 10.60 -7.48 21.39
C ALA A 208 11.93 -6.71 21.42
N ALA A 209 13.03 -7.35 21.82
CA ALA A 209 14.36 -6.74 21.80
C ALA A 209 14.80 -6.39 20.39
N GLU A 210 14.59 -7.30 19.42
CA GLU A 210 14.92 -7.06 18.02
C GLU A 210 14.05 -5.94 17.43
N MET A 211 12.73 -5.93 17.68
CA MET A 211 11.86 -4.83 17.28
C MET A 211 12.34 -3.48 17.82
N ARG A 212 12.72 -3.41 19.10
CA ARG A 212 13.29 -2.18 19.70
C ARG A 212 14.57 -1.75 19.01
N ARG A 213 15.49 -2.69 18.73
CA ARG A 213 16.77 -2.44 18.05
C ARG A 213 16.53 -1.86 16.65
N LEU A 214 15.65 -2.49 15.85
CA LEU A 214 15.34 -2.05 14.49
C LEU A 214 14.64 -0.68 14.48
N ASN A 215 13.69 -0.46 15.39
CA ASN A 215 13.01 0.82 15.54
C ASN A 215 13.96 1.95 16.01
N GLN A 216 14.95 1.62 16.85
CA GLN A 216 15.98 2.60 17.24
C GLN A 216 16.86 2.97 16.05
N GLN A 217 17.35 2.00 15.29
CA GLN A 217 18.11 2.26 14.06
C GLN A 217 17.32 3.14 13.07
N ARG A 218 16.00 2.93 12.98
CA ARG A 218 15.14 3.73 12.12
C ARG A 218 15.04 5.17 12.61
N ARG A 219 14.81 5.39 13.90
CA ARG A 219 14.79 6.74 14.50
C ARG A 219 16.11 7.47 14.29
N ASP A 220 17.23 6.77 14.42
CA ASP A 220 18.56 7.37 14.29
C ASP A 220 18.87 7.79 12.84
N LYS A 221 18.37 7.02 11.85
CA LYS A 221 18.77 7.17 10.45
C LYS A 221 17.73 7.86 9.55
N GLN A 222 16.44 7.87 9.92
CA GLN A 222 15.37 8.37 9.05
C GLN A 222 14.72 9.64 9.61
N PRO A 223 14.24 10.56 8.76
CA PRO A 223 13.60 11.81 9.15
C PRO A 223 12.13 11.57 9.55
N LEU A 224 11.87 10.84 10.64
CA LEU A 224 10.53 10.45 11.06
C LEU A 224 9.69 11.60 11.62
N ASP A 225 10.30 12.72 11.90
CA ASP A 225 9.73 13.96 12.40
C ASP A 225 9.16 14.87 11.30
N LEU A 226 9.47 14.57 10.04
CA LEU A 226 9.00 15.34 8.89
C LEU A 226 8.08 14.51 7.97
N PRO A 227 7.03 15.11 7.39
CA PRO A 227 6.17 14.43 6.42
C PRO A 227 6.97 13.97 5.20
N SER A 228 6.77 12.71 4.80
CA SER A 228 7.38 12.10 3.62
C SER A 228 6.56 10.92 3.13
N ALA A 229 6.85 10.42 1.93
CA ALA A 229 6.30 9.18 1.38
C ALA A 229 7.33 8.02 1.47
N GLY A 230 8.19 8.00 2.50
CA GLY A 230 9.24 7.00 2.64
C GLY A 230 10.43 7.27 1.71
N SER A 231 11.08 6.19 1.25
CA SER A 231 12.18 6.29 0.27
C SER A 231 11.69 6.82 -1.07
N ALA A 232 12.31 7.89 -1.58
CA ALA A 232 11.89 8.50 -2.84
C ALA A 232 12.24 7.65 -4.06
N PHE A 233 13.34 6.87 -3.98
CA PHE A 233 13.85 6.08 -5.10
C PHE A 233 14.12 4.64 -4.70
N LYS A 234 13.89 3.72 -5.65
CA LYS A 234 14.25 2.31 -5.52
C LYS A 234 15.76 2.15 -5.40
N ARG A 235 16.17 1.06 -4.79
CA ARG A 235 17.58 0.68 -4.75
C ARG A 235 18.04 0.25 -6.16
N PRO A 236 19.00 0.95 -6.77
CA PRO A 236 19.56 0.52 -8.06
C PRO A 236 20.43 -0.72 -7.88
N GLU A 237 20.59 -1.48 -8.95
CA GLU A 237 21.45 -2.67 -8.96
C GLU A 237 22.89 -2.31 -8.56
N GLY A 238 23.47 -3.08 -7.65
CA GLY A 238 24.84 -2.87 -7.16
C GLY A 238 25.08 -1.59 -6.35
N ASN A 239 24.05 -0.76 -6.12
CA ASN A 239 24.18 0.54 -5.46
C ASN A 239 23.08 0.78 -4.42
N TYR A 240 23.20 1.90 -3.70
CA TYR A 240 22.19 2.44 -2.81
C TYR A 240 21.81 3.84 -3.26
N ALA A 241 20.52 4.10 -3.54
CA ALA A 241 20.07 5.42 -3.99
C ALA A 241 20.50 6.54 -3.03
N ALA A 242 20.33 6.34 -1.72
CA ALA A 242 20.74 7.32 -0.70
C ALA A 242 22.24 7.65 -0.77
N ALA A 243 23.11 6.65 -0.99
CA ALA A 243 24.55 6.87 -1.09
C ALA A 243 24.93 7.60 -2.39
N LEU A 244 24.24 7.34 -3.49
CA LEU A 244 24.45 8.07 -4.74
C LEU A 244 24.04 9.53 -4.62
N ILE A 245 22.88 9.80 -3.99
CA ILE A 245 22.37 11.16 -3.76
C ILE A 245 23.28 11.93 -2.79
N ASP A 246 23.78 11.27 -1.74
CA ASP A 246 24.72 11.87 -0.78
C ASP A 246 26.06 12.22 -1.45
N ARG A 247 26.64 11.30 -2.24
CA ARG A 247 27.87 11.54 -3.02
C ARG A 247 27.71 12.64 -4.06
N ALA A 248 26.51 12.84 -4.58
CA ALA A 248 26.20 13.96 -5.47
C ALA A 248 26.04 15.31 -4.75
N GLY A 249 26.25 15.36 -3.41
CA GLY A 249 26.16 16.59 -2.61
C GLY A 249 24.75 17.13 -2.48
N LEU A 250 23.72 16.26 -2.53
CA LEU A 250 22.33 16.69 -2.62
C LEU A 250 21.56 16.66 -1.30
N LYS A 251 22.19 16.28 -0.16
CA LYS A 251 21.56 16.48 1.16
C LYS A 251 21.22 17.95 1.36
N GLY A 252 20.03 18.23 1.85
CA GLY A 252 19.55 19.60 2.03
C GLY A 252 19.13 20.32 0.73
N TYR A 253 19.34 19.72 -0.46
CA TYR A 253 18.88 20.32 -1.71
C TYR A 253 17.37 20.55 -1.68
N ARG A 254 16.94 21.76 -2.02
CA ARG A 254 15.56 22.22 -1.81
C ARG A 254 14.97 22.83 -3.07
N VAL A 255 13.68 22.56 -3.30
CA VAL A 255 12.84 23.21 -4.30
C VAL A 255 11.52 23.57 -3.62
N GLY A 256 11.22 24.87 -3.48
CA GLY A 256 10.12 25.31 -2.61
C GLY A 256 10.30 24.77 -1.20
N ASP A 257 9.28 24.09 -0.66
CA ASP A 257 9.32 23.43 0.64
C ASP A 257 9.57 21.90 0.54
N ALA A 258 9.83 21.35 -0.64
CA ALA A 258 10.35 20.00 -0.80
C ALA A 258 11.86 19.99 -0.62
N GLN A 259 12.39 19.06 0.19
CA GLN A 259 13.80 18.97 0.51
C GLN A 259 14.31 17.53 0.50
N VAL A 260 15.51 17.29 -0.04
CA VAL A 260 16.26 16.05 0.23
C VAL A 260 16.68 16.08 1.70
N SER A 261 16.27 15.09 2.48
CA SER A 261 16.55 15.09 3.91
C SER A 261 18.04 15.13 4.21
N GLU A 262 18.45 15.99 5.12
CA GLU A 262 19.82 16.06 5.62
C GLU A 262 20.20 14.81 6.41
N LYS A 263 19.22 14.21 7.09
CA LYS A 263 19.42 13.00 7.90
C LYS A 263 19.59 11.75 7.04
N HIS A 264 18.81 11.61 5.95
CA HIS A 264 18.85 10.45 5.05
C HIS A 264 18.57 10.86 3.60
N ALA A 265 19.59 10.89 2.77
CA ALA A 265 19.52 11.39 1.39
C ALA A 265 18.51 10.63 0.49
N GLY A 266 18.08 9.43 0.87
CA GLY A 266 17.05 8.68 0.14
C GLY A 266 15.62 9.17 0.38
N PHE A 267 15.40 10.13 1.29
CA PHE A 267 14.10 10.69 1.62
C PHE A 267 13.93 12.09 1.06
N VAL A 268 12.76 12.34 0.48
CA VAL A 268 12.27 13.69 0.21
C VAL A 268 11.25 14.03 1.27
N VAL A 269 11.42 15.16 1.94
CA VAL A 269 10.59 15.62 3.06
C VAL A 269 9.87 16.90 2.70
N ASN A 270 8.69 17.10 3.31
CA ASN A 270 7.94 18.33 3.23
C ASN A 270 8.30 19.22 4.45
N MET A 271 8.93 20.35 4.20
CA MET A 271 9.37 21.30 5.23
C MET A 271 8.24 22.22 5.73
N GLY A 272 6.99 21.98 5.27
CA GLY A 272 5.81 22.71 5.72
C GLY A 272 4.74 22.85 4.65
N LYS A 273 5.04 23.47 3.52
CA LYS A 273 4.09 23.80 2.44
C LYS A 273 4.59 23.33 1.07
N ALA A 274 5.28 22.19 0.99
CA ALA A 274 5.72 21.66 -0.29
C ALA A 274 4.51 21.34 -1.17
N SER A 275 4.60 21.71 -2.43
CA SER A 275 3.65 21.32 -3.47
C SER A 275 4.08 20.01 -4.17
N SER A 276 3.15 19.37 -4.85
CA SER A 276 3.46 18.23 -5.72
C SER A 276 4.43 18.63 -6.82
N HIS A 277 4.32 19.85 -7.35
CA HIS A 277 5.23 20.41 -8.33
C HIS A 277 6.67 20.58 -7.78
N ASP A 278 6.82 21.03 -6.53
CA ASP A 278 8.12 21.13 -5.88
C ASP A 278 8.80 19.76 -5.79
N VAL A 279 8.03 18.74 -5.37
CA VAL A 279 8.53 17.37 -5.29
C VAL A 279 8.91 16.82 -6.66
N HIS A 280 8.08 17.00 -7.67
CA HIS A 280 8.38 16.58 -9.05
C HIS A 280 9.66 17.21 -9.57
N ARG A 281 9.80 18.51 -9.40
CA ARG A 281 10.99 19.26 -9.83
C ARG A 281 12.22 18.78 -9.08
N LEU A 282 12.14 18.66 -7.76
CA LEU A 282 13.24 18.17 -6.93
C LEU A 282 13.68 16.77 -7.35
N MET A 283 12.74 15.83 -7.52
CA MET A 283 13.07 14.46 -7.93
C MET A 283 13.71 14.40 -9.32
N ARG A 284 13.25 15.22 -10.27
CA ARG A 284 13.85 15.33 -11.59
C ARG A 284 15.29 15.86 -11.50
N ASP A 285 15.52 16.88 -10.71
CA ASP A 285 16.85 17.50 -10.54
C ASP A 285 17.81 16.53 -9.84
N VAL A 286 17.33 15.77 -8.82
CA VAL A 286 18.11 14.71 -8.18
C VAL A 286 18.49 13.61 -9.17
N ARG A 287 17.54 13.11 -9.96
CA ARG A 287 17.80 12.07 -10.98
C ARG A 287 18.88 12.54 -11.98
N LYS A 288 18.74 13.75 -12.47
CA LYS A 288 19.69 14.34 -13.43
C LYS A 288 21.09 14.41 -12.83
N LYS A 289 21.25 15.02 -11.65
CA LYS A 289 22.56 15.20 -11.00
C LYS A 289 23.21 13.87 -10.62
N VAL A 290 22.44 12.90 -10.13
CA VAL A 290 22.97 11.56 -9.81
C VAL A 290 23.43 10.86 -11.09
N TYR A 291 22.67 10.94 -12.19
CA TYR A 291 23.08 10.37 -13.46
C TYR A 291 24.36 11.00 -14.01
N GLU A 292 24.47 12.32 -13.97
CA GLU A 292 25.67 13.07 -14.38
C GLU A 292 26.92 12.67 -13.59
N ASN A 293 26.76 12.37 -12.28
CA ASN A 293 27.88 12.04 -11.40
C ASN A 293 28.27 10.55 -11.40
N SER A 294 27.35 9.66 -11.70
CA SER A 294 27.57 8.22 -11.50
C SER A 294 27.15 7.33 -12.66
N GLY A 295 26.49 7.86 -13.69
CA GLY A 295 25.91 7.09 -14.78
C GLY A 295 24.70 6.24 -14.37
N VAL A 296 24.25 6.29 -13.10
CA VAL A 296 23.16 5.46 -12.59
C VAL A 296 21.84 6.20 -12.69
N ALA A 297 20.88 5.62 -13.40
CA ALA A 297 19.52 6.14 -13.48
C ALA A 297 18.70 5.73 -12.24
N LEU A 298 18.20 6.71 -11.48
CA LEU A 298 17.32 6.45 -10.34
C LEU A 298 15.87 6.29 -10.81
N GLU A 299 15.18 5.26 -10.25
CA GLU A 299 13.76 5.03 -10.45
C GLU A 299 12.97 5.45 -9.20
N PRO A 300 11.84 6.18 -9.34
CA PRO A 300 10.97 6.48 -8.20
C PRO A 300 10.44 5.19 -7.54
N GLU A 301 10.44 5.15 -6.20
CA GLU A 301 9.74 4.12 -5.42
C GLU A 301 8.34 4.59 -5.04
N MET A 302 8.19 5.88 -4.77
CA MET A 302 6.92 6.52 -4.47
C MET A 302 6.02 6.51 -5.70
N ILE A 303 4.74 6.18 -5.50
CA ILE A 303 3.69 6.28 -6.52
C ILE A 303 3.35 7.76 -6.70
N ILE A 304 3.50 8.26 -7.92
CA ILE A 304 3.21 9.65 -8.24
C ILE A 304 2.00 9.67 -9.17
N LEU A 305 0.90 10.27 -8.72
CA LEU A 305 -0.30 10.42 -9.54
C LEU A 305 -0.21 11.75 -10.32
N PRO A 306 -0.24 11.72 -11.65
CA PRO A 306 -0.27 12.94 -12.45
C PRO A 306 -1.65 13.64 -12.35
N PRO A 307 -1.76 14.96 -12.64
CA PRO A 307 -3.02 15.70 -12.55
C PRO A 307 -4.12 15.18 -13.49
N ASP A 308 -3.76 14.52 -14.57
CA ASP A 308 -4.65 13.90 -15.55
C ASP A 308 -4.81 12.38 -15.35
N TYR A 309 -4.43 11.87 -14.17
CA TYR A 309 -4.50 10.45 -13.86
C TYR A 309 -5.92 9.91 -14.06
N ARG A 310 -6.02 8.81 -14.82
CA ARG A 310 -7.23 8.02 -15.02
C ARG A 310 -6.99 6.57 -14.66
N LEU A 311 -8.01 5.89 -14.13
CA LEU A 311 -7.89 4.48 -13.72
C LEU A 311 -7.67 3.54 -14.93
N GLU A 312 -8.07 3.96 -16.12
CA GLU A 312 -7.85 3.24 -17.39
C GLU A 312 -6.38 3.12 -17.76
N ASP A 313 -5.50 3.97 -17.20
CA ASP A 313 -4.05 3.94 -17.43
C ASP A 313 -3.35 2.75 -16.73
N LYS A 314 -4.06 1.98 -15.91
CA LYS A 314 -3.58 0.68 -15.46
C LYS A 314 -3.81 -0.31 -16.59
N GLY A 315 -2.72 -0.84 -17.12
CA GLY A 315 -2.71 -1.81 -18.20
C GLY A 315 -3.72 -2.96 -18.04
N PRO A 316 -3.95 -3.75 -19.07
CA PRO A 316 -5.00 -4.75 -19.09
C PRO A 316 -4.92 -5.64 -17.85
N ALA A 317 -6.08 -5.91 -17.24
CA ALA A 317 -6.18 -6.88 -16.15
C ALA A 317 -5.47 -8.17 -16.60
N VAL A 318 -4.50 -8.62 -15.80
CA VAL A 318 -3.86 -9.93 -16.06
C VAL A 318 -4.98 -10.97 -16.01
N PRO A 319 -5.20 -11.76 -17.07
CA PRO A 319 -6.25 -12.75 -17.06
C PRO A 319 -6.05 -13.73 -15.91
N LEU A 320 -7.07 -13.91 -15.08
CA LEU A 320 -7.04 -14.80 -13.91
C LEU A 320 -7.06 -16.31 -14.25
N HIS A 321 -6.80 -16.70 -15.49
CA HIS A 321 -6.76 -18.12 -15.91
C HIS A 321 -5.76 -18.98 -15.13
N PHE A 322 -4.88 -18.35 -14.34
CA PHE A 322 -3.91 -19.04 -13.48
C PHE A 322 -4.41 -19.24 -12.04
N ILE A 323 -5.58 -18.72 -11.69
CA ILE A 323 -6.17 -18.90 -10.37
C ILE A 323 -7.18 -20.04 -10.47
N SER A 324 -6.74 -21.26 -10.16
CA SER A 324 -7.67 -22.39 -10.02
C SER A 324 -8.70 -22.05 -8.94
N SER A 325 -9.98 -22.14 -9.27
CA SER A 325 -11.07 -22.07 -8.27
C SER A 325 -10.76 -23.04 -7.12
N PRO A 326 -11.07 -22.68 -5.87
CA PRO A 326 -10.99 -23.66 -4.79
C PRO A 326 -11.81 -24.88 -5.21
N LYS A 327 -11.22 -26.08 -5.07
CA LYS A 327 -11.93 -27.34 -5.30
C LYS A 327 -13.18 -27.30 -4.43
N GLN A 328 -14.37 -27.33 -5.06
CA GLN A 328 -15.57 -27.74 -4.36
C GLN A 328 -15.27 -29.16 -3.87
N GLU A 329 -15.26 -29.36 -2.57
CA GLU A 329 -15.32 -30.70 -2.00
C GLU A 329 -16.64 -31.30 -2.49
N GLU A 330 -16.56 -32.26 -3.41
CA GLU A 330 -17.66 -33.13 -3.77
C GLU A 330 -18.01 -33.93 -2.52
N ASP A 331 -19.13 -33.55 -1.88
CA ASP A 331 -19.78 -34.36 -0.86
C ASP A 331 -20.08 -35.75 -1.46
N GLY A 332 -19.18 -36.66 -1.22
CA GLY A 332 -19.35 -38.07 -1.51
C GLY A 332 -20.43 -38.69 -0.66
N GLN A 333 -21.68 -38.52 -1.04
CA GLN A 333 -22.74 -39.39 -0.55
C GLN A 333 -22.57 -40.79 -1.16
N GLY A 334 -21.82 -41.62 -0.45
CA GLY A 334 -21.82 -43.05 -0.65
C GLY A 334 -23.14 -43.66 -0.19
N HIS A 335 -24.05 -43.90 -1.11
CA HIS A 335 -25.17 -44.82 -0.87
C HIS A 335 -24.62 -46.25 -0.91
N SER A 336 -24.49 -46.89 0.22
CA SER A 336 -24.42 -48.33 0.32
C SER A 336 -25.85 -48.84 0.38
N GLY A 337 -26.34 -49.37 -0.70
CA GLY A 337 -27.54 -50.16 -0.76
C GLY A 337 -27.17 -51.62 -1.02
N SER A 338 -27.76 -52.48 -0.18
CA SER A 338 -27.90 -53.94 -0.21
C SER A 338 -26.84 -54.76 0.46
#